data_5e8ff825a4982e8ce4a865fbe2ab5ded
#
_entry.id   5e8ff825a4982e8ce4a865fbe2ab5ded
#
_cell.length_a   1.000
_cell.length_b   1.000
_cell.length_c   1.000
_cell.angle_alpha   90.00
_cell.angle_beta   90.00
_cell.angle_gamma   90.00
#
_symmetry.space_group_name_H-M   'P 1'
#
loop_
_entity.id
_entity.type
_entity.pdbx_description
1 polymer ?
#
loop_
_entity_poly.entity_id
_entity_poly.type
_entity_poly.pdbx_seq_one_letter_code
_entity_poly.pdbx_strand_id
1 'polypeptide(L)'
;MILNKRKLKQQTKSAIVKKILFDVKKYGDKAVIKYEKRFSKIKTSSNKIKFSKNEINQFSKKIDIDLKKAIDLAYTRIKKFHLKQTFSAFKYKDKYNNILSYKYSPIERVGVYVPGGTASYPSTVLMNCIPAIVAGVKNIYLTT
;
A
#
# COMPACT_ATOMS: atom_id res chain seq x y z
N MET A 1 -26.18 -10.45 -26.36
CA MET A 1 -26.67 -9.16 -25.80
C MET A 1 -26.07 -8.81 -24.44
N ILE A 2 -25.85 -9.76 -23.50
CA ILE A 2 -25.29 -9.53 -22.17
C ILE A 2 -23.80 -9.11 -22.20
N LEU A 3 -22.98 -9.72 -23.05
CA LEU A 3 -21.55 -9.43 -23.20
C LEU A 3 -21.26 -8.01 -23.69
N ASN A 4 -22.09 -7.48 -24.61
CA ASN A 4 -21.91 -6.10 -25.10
C ASN A 4 -22.24 -5.05 -24.03
N LYS A 5 -23.24 -5.31 -23.17
CA LYS A 5 -23.58 -4.42 -22.05
C LYS A 5 -22.44 -4.41 -21.00
N ARG A 6 -21.76 -5.54 -20.77
CA ARG A 6 -20.59 -5.62 -19.88
C ARG A 6 -19.39 -4.83 -20.42
N LYS A 7 -19.08 -4.94 -21.73
CA LYS A 7 -18.00 -4.19 -22.39
C LYS A 7 -18.23 -2.68 -22.32
N LEU A 8 -19.43 -2.20 -22.64
CA LEU A 8 -19.78 -0.78 -22.55
C LEU A 8 -19.67 -0.24 -21.10
N LYS A 9 -20.16 -1.00 -20.11
CA LYS A 9 -20.07 -0.62 -18.69
C LYS A 9 -18.62 -0.59 -18.18
N GLN A 10 -17.76 -1.46 -18.71
CA GLN A 10 -16.35 -1.52 -18.39
C GLN A 10 -15.56 -0.36 -19.03
N GLN A 11 -15.89 0.03 -20.28
CA GLN A 11 -15.31 1.19 -20.96
C GLN A 11 -15.66 2.50 -20.24
N THR A 12 -16.90 2.67 -19.79
CA THR A 12 -17.34 3.86 -19.06
C THR A 12 -16.63 3.98 -17.71
N LYS A 13 -16.48 2.87 -16.96
CA LYS A 13 -15.70 2.85 -15.71
C LYS A 13 -14.23 3.20 -15.95
N SER A 14 -13.62 2.68 -17.02
CA SER A 14 -12.24 3.00 -17.39
C SER A 14 -12.06 4.48 -17.71
N ALA A 15 -13.01 5.13 -18.40
CA ALA A 15 -12.95 6.55 -18.70
C ALA A 15 -13.01 7.42 -17.42
N ILE A 16 -13.88 7.06 -16.47
CA ILE A 16 -13.96 7.76 -15.17
C ILE A 16 -12.64 7.63 -14.41
N VAL A 17 -12.07 6.43 -14.32
CA VAL A 17 -10.80 6.20 -13.63
C VAL A 17 -9.66 6.99 -14.28
N LYS A 18 -9.57 6.96 -15.63
CA LYS A 18 -8.57 7.75 -16.36
C LYS A 18 -8.69 9.25 -16.07
N LYS A 19 -9.92 9.77 -16.00
CA LYS A 19 -10.16 11.17 -15.65
C LYS A 19 -9.70 11.48 -14.22
N ILE A 20 -10.01 10.61 -13.26
CA ILE A 20 -9.58 10.78 -11.87
C ILE A 20 -8.06 10.82 -11.78
N LEU A 21 -7.36 9.85 -12.41
CA LEU A 21 -5.90 9.80 -12.43
C LEU A 21 -5.29 11.06 -13.06
N PHE A 22 -5.85 11.53 -14.18
CA PHE A 22 -5.42 12.77 -14.81
C PHE A 22 -5.60 13.99 -13.90
N ASP A 23 -6.79 14.11 -13.29
CA ASP A 23 -7.11 15.23 -12.39
C ASP A 23 -6.17 15.23 -11.17
N VAL A 24 -5.94 14.05 -10.55
CA VAL A 24 -5.03 13.93 -9.40
C VAL A 24 -3.60 14.27 -9.79
N LYS A 25 -3.13 13.80 -10.96
CA LYS A 25 -1.79 14.14 -11.46
C LYS A 25 -1.64 15.65 -11.69
N LYS A 26 -2.68 16.31 -12.18
CA LYS A 26 -2.65 17.75 -12.53
C LYS A 26 -2.90 18.67 -11.33
N TYR A 27 -3.81 18.32 -10.45
CA TYR A 27 -4.31 19.20 -9.38
C TYR A 27 -3.97 18.71 -7.96
N GLY A 28 -3.31 17.54 -7.82
CA GLY A 28 -2.86 16.99 -6.54
C GLY A 28 -4.01 16.83 -5.52
N ASP A 29 -3.74 17.24 -4.29
CA ASP A 29 -4.65 17.11 -3.16
C ASP A 29 -6.03 17.77 -3.37
N LYS A 30 -6.09 18.84 -4.16
CA LYS A 30 -7.37 19.49 -4.50
C LYS A 30 -8.30 18.52 -5.24
N ALA A 31 -7.74 17.72 -6.15
CA ALA A 31 -8.51 16.70 -6.87
C ALA A 31 -8.91 15.54 -5.95
N VAL A 32 -8.00 15.08 -5.08
CA VAL A 32 -8.30 14.05 -4.09
C VAL A 32 -9.50 14.48 -3.23
N ILE A 33 -9.45 15.66 -2.64
CA ILE A 33 -10.55 16.21 -1.81
C ILE A 33 -11.86 16.28 -2.57
N LYS A 34 -11.82 16.74 -3.84
CA LYS A 34 -12.99 16.79 -4.71
C LYS A 34 -13.63 15.41 -4.90
N TYR A 35 -12.82 14.40 -5.14
CA TYR A 35 -13.30 13.04 -5.36
C TYR A 35 -13.73 12.36 -4.07
N GLU A 36 -13.04 12.57 -2.95
CA GLU A 36 -13.49 12.11 -1.62
C GLU A 36 -14.86 12.67 -1.26
N LYS A 37 -15.08 13.98 -1.46
CA LYS A 37 -16.39 14.58 -1.26
C LYS A 37 -17.47 13.95 -2.15
N ARG A 38 -17.12 13.60 -3.39
CA ARG A 38 -18.05 13.03 -4.37
C ARG A 38 -18.42 11.58 -4.10
N PHE A 39 -17.44 10.73 -3.77
CA PHE A 39 -17.62 9.29 -3.68
C PHE A 39 -17.79 8.79 -2.26
N SER A 40 -16.99 9.30 -1.34
CA SER A 40 -16.99 8.87 0.08
C SER A 40 -17.87 9.75 0.94
N LYS A 41 -18.38 10.90 0.40
CA LYS A 41 -19.13 11.93 1.11
C LYS A 41 -18.37 12.52 2.31
N ILE A 42 -17.07 12.29 2.40
CA ILE A 42 -16.21 12.80 3.47
C ILE A 42 -15.86 14.26 3.15
N LYS A 43 -16.08 15.15 4.11
CA LYS A 43 -15.59 16.52 4.07
C LYS A 43 -14.20 16.55 4.70
N THR A 44 -13.17 16.58 3.87
CA THR A 44 -11.78 16.69 4.31
C THR A 44 -11.10 17.94 3.76
N SER A 45 -9.94 18.27 4.26
CA SER A 45 -9.09 19.37 3.81
C SER A 45 -7.66 18.84 3.58
N SER A 46 -6.81 19.57 2.84
CA SER A 46 -5.47 19.12 2.46
C SER A 46 -4.61 18.71 3.65
N ASN A 47 -4.72 19.39 4.77
CA ASN A 47 -4.01 19.09 6.01
C ASN A 47 -4.59 17.90 6.80
N LYS A 48 -5.76 17.38 6.40
CA LYS A 48 -6.42 16.21 7.02
C LYS A 48 -6.43 14.96 6.15
N ILE A 49 -5.79 14.97 4.99
CA ILE A 49 -5.67 13.78 4.14
C ILE A 49 -4.76 12.73 4.80
N LYS A 50 -3.75 13.19 5.53
CA LYS A 50 -2.77 12.32 6.18
C LYS A 50 -2.99 12.32 7.68
N PHE A 51 -3.12 11.13 8.27
CA PHE A 51 -3.11 10.98 9.72
C PHE A 51 -1.72 11.29 10.29
N SER A 52 -1.69 12.09 11.35
CA SER A 52 -0.48 12.35 12.12
C SER A 52 -0.11 11.13 12.99
N LYS A 53 1.15 11.04 13.38
CA LYS A 53 1.59 10.00 14.32
C LYS A 53 0.83 10.03 15.65
N ASN A 54 0.46 11.22 16.11
CA ASN A 54 -0.29 11.37 17.36
C ASN A 54 -1.72 10.80 17.23
N GLU A 55 -2.42 11.08 16.12
CA GLU A 55 -3.72 10.47 15.86
C GLU A 55 -3.65 8.96 15.79
N ILE A 56 -2.67 8.41 15.04
CA ILE A 56 -2.46 6.96 14.96
C ILE A 56 -2.22 6.37 16.34
N ASN A 57 -1.36 6.99 17.16
CA ASN A 57 -1.08 6.53 18.53
C ASN A 57 -2.30 6.60 19.44
N GLN A 58 -3.14 7.63 19.31
CA GLN A 58 -4.37 7.74 20.09
C GLN A 58 -5.37 6.63 19.72
N PHE A 59 -5.53 6.33 18.44
CA PHE A 59 -6.41 5.25 17.98
C PHE A 59 -5.85 3.87 18.37
N SER A 60 -4.54 3.66 18.29
CA SER A 60 -3.92 2.39 18.65
C SER A 60 -4.08 2.03 20.13
N LYS A 61 -4.17 3.03 21.03
CA LYS A 61 -4.44 2.81 22.46
C LYS A 61 -5.84 2.32 22.77
N LYS A 62 -6.79 2.49 21.82
CA LYS A 62 -8.20 2.07 21.98
C LYS A 62 -8.46 0.65 21.47
N ILE A 63 -7.45 0.00 20.90
CA ILE A 63 -7.58 -1.36 20.39
C ILE A 63 -7.68 -2.32 21.58
N ASP A 64 -8.64 -3.25 21.50
CA ASP A 64 -8.79 -4.33 22.46
C ASP A 64 -7.48 -5.13 22.61
N ILE A 65 -7.16 -5.53 23.85
CA ILE A 65 -5.89 -6.16 24.19
C ILE A 65 -5.71 -7.51 23.52
N ASP A 66 -6.75 -8.30 23.37
CA ASP A 66 -6.67 -9.61 22.75
C ASP A 66 -6.56 -9.50 21.24
N LEU A 67 -7.25 -8.52 20.62
CA LEU A 67 -7.04 -8.16 19.22
C LEU A 67 -5.61 -7.71 18.97
N LYS A 68 -5.04 -6.90 19.85
CA LYS A 68 -3.65 -6.48 19.75
C LYS A 68 -2.69 -7.66 19.80
N LYS A 69 -2.86 -8.58 20.76
CA LYS A 69 -2.05 -9.81 20.85
C LYS A 69 -2.13 -10.65 19.58
N ALA A 70 -3.36 -10.81 19.02
CA ALA A 70 -3.56 -11.54 17.78
C ALA A 70 -2.82 -10.89 16.58
N ILE A 71 -2.87 -9.55 16.47
CA ILE A 71 -2.15 -8.81 15.44
C ILE A 71 -0.63 -8.95 15.61
N ASP A 72 -0.11 -8.84 16.83
CA ASP A 72 1.32 -8.96 17.14
C ASP A 72 1.83 -10.39 16.83
N LEU A 73 1.04 -11.41 17.13
CA LEU A 73 1.35 -12.80 16.76
C LEU A 73 1.40 -12.96 15.24
N ALA A 74 0.38 -12.47 14.54
CA ALA A 74 0.32 -12.54 13.07
C ALA A 74 1.51 -11.78 12.44
N TYR A 75 1.81 -10.57 12.91
CA TYR A 75 2.97 -9.80 12.48
C TYR A 75 4.28 -10.60 12.62
N THR A 76 4.50 -11.19 13.78
CA THR A 76 5.72 -11.95 14.08
C THR A 76 5.86 -13.16 13.14
N ARG A 77 4.78 -13.91 12.93
CA ARG A 77 4.78 -15.09 12.06
C ARG A 77 5.02 -14.73 10.60
N ILE A 78 4.34 -13.72 10.08
CA ILE A 78 4.48 -13.24 8.69
C ILE A 78 5.90 -12.69 8.48
N LYS A 79 6.40 -11.88 9.41
CA LYS A 79 7.77 -11.35 9.33
C LYS A 79 8.82 -12.47 9.32
N LYS A 80 8.68 -13.47 10.19
CA LYS A 80 9.59 -14.63 10.25
C LYS A 80 9.60 -15.40 8.92
N PHE A 81 8.45 -15.54 8.27
CA PHE A 81 8.34 -16.17 6.96
C PHE A 81 9.07 -15.38 5.89
N HIS A 82 8.81 -14.07 5.77
CA HIS A 82 9.41 -13.21 4.76
C HIS A 82 10.92 -13.01 4.94
N LEU A 83 11.42 -13.05 6.18
CA LEU A 83 12.87 -13.04 6.44
C LEU A 83 13.60 -14.24 5.82
N LYS A 84 12.90 -15.37 5.60
CA LYS A 84 13.47 -16.54 4.89
C LYS A 84 13.48 -16.39 3.37
N GLN A 85 12.79 -15.39 2.83
CA GLN A 85 12.70 -15.10 1.39
C GLN A 85 13.69 -14.02 0.95
N THR A 86 14.53 -13.51 1.85
CA THR A 86 15.54 -12.49 1.48
C THR A 86 16.62 -13.10 0.58
N PHE A 87 16.97 -12.37 -0.46
CA PHE A 87 17.98 -12.77 -1.42
C PHE A 87 19.33 -12.15 -1.07
N SER A 88 20.40 -12.96 -1.16
CA SER A 88 21.77 -12.49 -0.97
C SER A 88 22.32 -11.89 -2.26
N ALA A 89 23.13 -10.86 -2.14
CA ALA A 89 23.94 -10.40 -3.25
C ALA A 89 24.95 -11.48 -3.65
N PHE A 90 25.25 -11.55 -4.93
CA PHE A 90 26.21 -12.51 -5.47
C PHE A 90 27.33 -11.75 -6.19
N LYS A 91 28.56 -12.20 -5.97
CA LYS A 91 29.74 -11.71 -6.67
C LYS A 91 30.66 -12.88 -6.98
N TYR A 92 31.03 -13.00 -8.24
CA TYR A 92 31.88 -14.06 -8.75
C TYR A 92 32.98 -13.47 -9.65
N LYS A 93 34.19 -14.00 -9.59
CA LYS A 93 35.32 -13.66 -10.44
C LYS A 93 35.69 -14.90 -11.27
N ASP A 94 35.63 -14.76 -12.59
CA ASP A 94 35.96 -15.87 -13.50
C ASP A 94 37.47 -16.05 -13.67
N LYS A 95 37.88 -17.09 -14.41
CA LYS A 95 39.28 -17.40 -14.70
C LYS A 95 40.01 -16.33 -15.54
N TYR A 96 39.28 -15.44 -16.18
CA TYR A 96 39.82 -14.31 -16.96
C TYR A 96 39.81 -12.99 -16.19
N ASN A 97 39.58 -13.04 -14.88
CA ASN A 97 39.49 -11.87 -14.00
C ASN A 97 38.25 -10.97 -14.21
N ASN A 98 37.24 -11.42 -14.99
CA ASN A 98 36.00 -10.70 -15.10
C ASN A 98 35.21 -10.85 -13.80
N ILE A 99 34.58 -9.75 -13.36
CA ILE A 99 33.74 -9.74 -12.17
C ILE A 99 32.28 -9.70 -12.60
N LEU A 100 31.55 -10.76 -12.26
CA LEU A 100 30.11 -10.83 -12.44
C LEU A 100 29.44 -10.70 -11.08
N SER A 101 28.43 -9.84 -11.00
CA SER A 101 27.73 -9.64 -9.75
C SER A 101 26.30 -9.20 -9.98
N TYR A 102 25.43 -9.54 -9.03
CA TYR A 102 24.12 -8.93 -8.92
C TYR A 102 23.84 -8.58 -7.46
N LYS A 103 23.00 -7.59 -7.27
CA LYS A 103 22.52 -7.18 -5.97
C LYS A 103 21.02 -6.91 -6.03
N TYR A 104 20.35 -7.16 -4.93
CA TYR A 104 18.96 -6.75 -4.73
C TYR A 104 18.93 -5.43 -3.99
N SER A 105 18.14 -4.50 -4.48
CA SER A 105 17.92 -3.22 -3.83
C SER A 105 16.42 -3.00 -3.65
N PRO A 106 15.97 -2.57 -2.48
CA PRO A 106 14.55 -2.29 -2.29
C PRO A 106 14.10 -1.10 -3.15
N ILE A 107 12.81 -1.07 -3.48
CA ILE A 107 12.18 0.11 -4.04
C ILE A 107 12.23 1.21 -2.97
N GLU A 108 12.48 2.44 -3.37
CA GLU A 108 12.63 3.55 -2.43
C GLU A 108 11.31 3.86 -1.70
N ARG A 109 10.20 3.81 -2.44
CA ARG A 109 8.87 4.20 -1.95
C ARG A 109 7.83 3.22 -2.46
N VAL A 110 6.89 2.84 -1.61
CA VAL A 110 5.79 1.96 -1.99
C VAL A 110 4.46 2.51 -1.46
N GLY A 111 3.42 2.45 -2.30
CA GLY A 111 2.04 2.69 -1.90
C GLY A 111 1.33 1.36 -1.65
N VAL A 112 0.65 1.26 -0.52
CA VAL A 112 -0.18 0.11 -0.16
C VAL A 112 -1.63 0.58 -0.10
N TYR A 113 -2.48 0.02 -0.95
CA TYR A 113 -3.91 0.24 -0.88
C TYR A 113 -4.59 -0.88 -0.09
N VAL A 114 -5.37 -0.49 0.90
CA VAL A 114 -6.19 -1.41 1.70
C VAL A 114 -7.64 -1.00 1.50
N PRO A 115 -8.51 -1.89 1.00
CA PRO A 115 -9.93 -1.55 0.86
C PRO A 115 -10.53 -1.11 2.20
N GLY A 116 -11.20 0.04 2.18
CA GLY A 116 -11.98 0.54 3.31
C GLY A 116 -13.48 0.27 3.10
N GLY A 117 -14.30 0.73 4.03
CA GLY A 117 -15.74 0.66 3.95
C GLY A 117 -16.39 -0.17 5.05
N THR A 118 -17.21 -1.17 4.69
CA THR A 118 -18.01 -1.95 5.65
C THR A 118 -17.22 -2.95 6.49
N ALA A 119 -16.02 -3.33 6.07
CA ALA A 119 -15.16 -4.27 6.78
C ALA A 119 -13.74 -3.71 6.92
N SER A 120 -13.07 -4.05 8.01
CA SER A 120 -11.64 -3.79 8.22
C SER A 120 -10.81 -4.98 7.76
N TYR A 121 -9.66 -4.69 7.12
CA TYR A 121 -8.79 -5.72 6.57
C TYR A 121 -7.36 -5.63 7.17
N PRO A 122 -7.18 -5.91 8.47
CA PRO A 122 -5.87 -5.85 9.11
C PRO A 122 -4.87 -6.84 8.50
N SER A 123 -5.35 -7.99 8.04
CA SER A 123 -4.52 -8.97 7.32
C SER A 123 -3.92 -8.40 6.04
N THR A 124 -4.67 -7.62 5.27
CA THR A 124 -4.17 -6.96 4.05
C THR A 124 -3.05 -5.97 4.38
N VAL A 125 -3.17 -5.21 5.48
CA VAL A 125 -2.10 -4.33 5.96
C VAL A 125 -0.83 -5.14 6.26
N LEU A 126 -0.96 -6.20 7.07
CA LEU A 126 0.18 -7.04 7.46
C LEU A 126 0.85 -7.69 6.25
N MET A 127 0.06 -8.30 5.36
CA MET A 127 0.56 -9.04 4.20
C MET A 127 1.23 -8.16 3.15
N ASN A 128 0.92 -6.87 3.08
CA ASN A 128 1.56 -5.94 2.14
C ASN A 128 2.70 -5.14 2.79
N CYS A 129 2.52 -4.66 4.03
CA CYS A 129 3.54 -3.83 4.67
C CYS A 129 4.74 -4.63 5.20
N ILE A 130 4.52 -5.83 5.73
CA ILE A 130 5.61 -6.63 6.30
C ILE A 130 6.64 -7.05 5.24
N PRO A 131 6.27 -7.58 4.06
CA PRO A 131 7.24 -7.85 3.00
C PRO A 131 8.02 -6.61 2.57
N ALA A 132 7.35 -5.46 2.46
CA ALA A 132 8.01 -4.19 2.12
C ALA A 132 9.05 -3.79 3.19
N ILE A 133 8.72 -3.93 4.48
CA ILE A 133 9.65 -3.67 5.60
C ILE A 133 10.83 -4.64 5.54
N VAL A 134 10.58 -5.94 5.35
CA VAL A 134 11.63 -6.97 5.26
C VAL A 134 12.54 -6.74 4.06
N ALA A 135 12.00 -6.30 2.93
CA ALA A 135 12.77 -5.93 1.76
C ALA A 135 13.62 -4.66 1.95
N GLY A 136 13.43 -3.90 3.03
CA GLY A 136 14.16 -2.67 3.32
C GLY A 136 13.60 -1.41 2.69
N VAL A 137 12.32 -1.40 2.28
CA VAL A 137 11.65 -0.20 1.77
C VAL A 137 11.59 0.86 2.84
N LYS A 138 12.13 2.05 2.54
CA LYS A 138 12.24 3.14 3.54
C LYS A 138 10.92 3.89 3.75
N ASN A 139 10.13 4.06 2.70
CA ASN A 139 8.91 4.87 2.73
C ASN A 139 7.72 4.02 2.29
N ILE A 140 6.85 3.69 3.23
CA ILE A 140 5.62 2.94 2.97
C ILE A 140 4.43 3.87 3.24
N TYR A 141 3.62 4.10 2.21
CA TYR A 141 2.41 4.93 2.28
C TYR A 141 1.20 4.00 2.20
N LEU A 142 0.41 3.99 3.26
CA LEU A 142 -0.82 3.22 3.30
C LEU A 142 -2.00 4.15 3.04
N THR A 143 -2.92 3.74 2.18
CA THR A 143 -4.19 4.41 1.92
C THR A 143 -5.33 3.41 2.01
N THR A 144 -6.45 3.86 2.51
CA THR A 144 -7.67 3.08 2.67
C THR A 144 -8.87 3.91 2.25
#